data_d1d9b044dc09a816b0a971efddb5af90
#
_entry.id   d1d9b044dc09a816b0a971efddb5af90
#
_cell.length_a   1.000
_cell.length_b   1.000
_cell.length_c   1.000
_cell.angle_alpha   90.00
_cell.angle_beta   90.00
_cell.angle_gamma   90.00
#
_symmetry.space_group_name_H-M   'P 1'
#
loop_
_entity.id
_entity.type
_entity.pdbx_description
1 polymer ?
#
loop_
_entity_poly.entity_id
_entity_poly.type
_entity_poly.pdbx_seq_one_letter_code
_entity_poly.pdbx_strand_id
1 'polypeptide(L)'
;MCKVDLKAKPYHLSDDDIKWVQETIASMTIEEKIGQLFVNMGSSRTEEYLTGMLNNYHIGAVRYNPGKAEEVYDQNKILQENSKIPMLIAANTEAGGNGACTDGTEVGLEVKIGATNDAKWAYEMGRVSGVEA
;
A
#
# COMPACT_ATOMS: atom_id res chain seq x y z
N MET A 1 -17.77 -4.85 -23.28
CA MET A 1 -16.73 -4.75 -22.23
C MET A 1 -15.39 -5.13 -22.81
N CYS A 2 -14.39 -4.27 -22.72
CA CYS A 2 -13.02 -4.62 -23.12
C CYS A 2 -12.53 -5.70 -22.14
N LYS A 3 -12.18 -6.88 -22.64
CA LYS A 3 -11.59 -7.92 -21.79
C LYS A 3 -10.14 -7.54 -21.55
N VAL A 4 -9.78 -7.32 -20.29
CA VAL A 4 -8.39 -7.11 -19.89
C VAL A 4 -7.63 -8.42 -20.07
N ASP A 5 -6.50 -8.37 -20.79
CA ASP A 5 -5.59 -9.50 -20.90
C ASP A 5 -4.65 -9.52 -19.70
N LEU A 6 -4.96 -10.38 -18.72
CA LEU A 6 -4.20 -10.48 -17.48
C LEU A 6 -2.83 -11.18 -17.67
N LYS A 7 -2.59 -11.86 -18.79
CA LYS A 7 -1.28 -12.42 -19.13
C LYS A 7 -0.32 -11.39 -19.74
N ALA A 8 -0.88 -10.32 -20.34
CA ALA A 8 -0.09 -9.24 -20.92
C ALA A 8 0.41 -8.25 -19.89
N LYS A 9 1.30 -7.34 -20.33
CA LYS A 9 1.71 -6.18 -19.52
C LYS A 9 0.48 -5.34 -19.11
N PRO A 10 0.47 -4.81 -17.92
CA PRO A 10 1.52 -4.82 -16.88
C PRO A 10 1.42 -6.01 -15.91
N TYR A 11 0.44 -6.90 -16.04
CA TYR A 11 0.07 -7.87 -15.01
C TYR A 11 0.95 -9.12 -15.01
N HIS A 12 1.20 -9.73 -16.18
CA HIS A 12 2.00 -10.96 -16.34
C HIS A 12 1.59 -12.12 -15.41
N LEU A 13 0.28 -12.29 -15.17
CA LEU A 13 -0.23 -13.28 -14.23
C LEU A 13 -0.14 -14.70 -14.80
N SER A 14 0.11 -15.66 -13.92
CA SER A 14 -0.02 -17.11 -14.22
C SER A 14 -1.50 -17.51 -14.36
N ASP A 15 -1.75 -18.73 -14.85
CA ASP A 15 -3.12 -19.27 -14.95
C ASP A 15 -3.78 -19.43 -13.57
N ASP A 16 -3.00 -19.77 -12.54
CA ASP A 16 -3.49 -19.90 -11.16
C ASP A 16 -3.85 -18.54 -10.58
N ASP A 17 -3.02 -17.51 -10.81
CA ASP A 17 -3.32 -16.14 -10.37
C ASP A 17 -4.58 -15.60 -11.05
N ILE A 18 -4.73 -15.84 -12.36
CA ILE A 18 -5.92 -15.44 -13.13
C ILE A 18 -7.17 -16.11 -12.57
N LYS A 19 -7.07 -17.40 -12.29
CA LYS A 19 -8.16 -18.16 -11.69
C LYS A 19 -8.55 -17.57 -10.32
N TRP A 20 -7.57 -17.31 -9.46
CA TRP A 20 -7.82 -16.68 -8.17
C TRP A 20 -8.52 -15.31 -8.31
N VAL A 21 -8.06 -14.45 -9.22
CA VAL A 21 -8.68 -13.14 -9.48
C VAL A 21 -10.13 -13.31 -9.92
N GLN A 22 -10.40 -14.23 -10.85
CA GLN A 22 -11.76 -14.45 -11.38
C GLN A 22 -12.72 -15.00 -10.32
N GLU A 23 -12.28 -15.98 -9.53
CA GLU A 23 -13.06 -16.57 -8.45
C GLU A 23 -13.32 -15.55 -7.34
N THR A 24 -12.31 -14.76 -6.98
CA THR A 24 -12.45 -13.67 -5.99
C THR A 24 -13.50 -12.65 -6.43
N ILE A 25 -13.37 -12.11 -7.66
CA ILE A 25 -14.35 -11.14 -8.19
C ILE A 25 -15.76 -11.75 -8.29
N ALA A 26 -15.88 -13.01 -8.65
CA ALA A 26 -17.17 -13.68 -8.76
C ALA A 26 -17.86 -13.86 -7.39
N SER A 27 -17.07 -14.03 -6.32
CA SER A 27 -17.57 -14.23 -4.96
C SER A 27 -17.94 -12.92 -4.24
N MET A 28 -17.52 -11.76 -4.75
CA MET A 28 -17.75 -10.44 -4.13
C MET A 28 -19.14 -9.90 -4.39
N THR A 29 -19.73 -9.26 -3.37
CA THR A 29 -20.92 -8.41 -3.54
C THR A 29 -20.58 -7.14 -4.31
N ILE A 30 -21.58 -6.36 -4.67
CA ILE A 30 -21.36 -5.07 -5.35
C ILE A 30 -20.74 -4.05 -4.41
N GLU A 31 -21.09 -4.07 -3.12
CA GLU A 31 -20.54 -3.21 -2.08
C GLU A 31 -19.06 -3.53 -1.87
N GLU A 32 -18.69 -4.80 -1.78
CA GLU A 32 -17.29 -5.22 -1.68
C GLU A 32 -16.48 -4.76 -2.91
N LYS A 33 -17.02 -4.91 -4.12
CA LYS A 33 -16.35 -4.44 -5.35
C LYS A 33 -16.15 -2.93 -5.36
N ILE A 34 -17.15 -2.16 -4.92
CA ILE A 34 -17.05 -0.71 -4.82
C ILE A 34 -16.01 -0.34 -3.77
N GLY A 35 -16.02 -0.99 -2.59
CA GLY A 35 -15.06 -0.75 -1.52
C GLY A 35 -13.61 -0.91 -1.96
N GLN A 36 -13.30 -1.91 -2.79
CA GLN A 36 -11.95 -2.14 -3.32
C GLN A 36 -11.40 -0.99 -4.19
N LEU A 37 -12.23 -0.07 -4.64
CA LEU A 37 -11.80 1.10 -5.42
C LEU A 37 -11.35 2.28 -4.54
N PHE A 38 -11.53 2.19 -3.22
CA PHE A 38 -11.20 3.27 -2.30
C PHE A 38 -9.88 3.04 -1.58
N VAL A 39 -9.09 4.12 -1.51
CA VAL A 39 -7.93 4.27 -0.65
C VAL A 39 -8.33 5.15 0.53
N ASN A 40 -8.35 4.61 1.74
CA ASN A 40 -8.69 5.39 2.92
C ASN A 40 -7.42 6.03 3.54
N MET A 41 -7.58 7.24 4.06
CA MET A 41 -6.58 7.86 4.92
C MET A 41 -6.70 7.29 6.32
N GLY A 42 -5.73 6.48 6.74
CA GLY A 42 -5.68 5.91 8.08
C GLY A 42 -5.50 7.02 9.13
N SER A 43 -6.60 7.46 9.74
CA SER A 43 -6.60 8.53 10.74
C SER A 43 -6.42 8.03 12.17
N SER A 44 -6.60 6.75 12.42
CA SER A 44 -6.38 6.09 13.71
C SER A 44 -5.76 4.70 13.50
N ARG A 45 -4.99 4.25 14.49
CA ARG A 45 -4.35 2.91 14.52
C ARG A 45 -5.03 1.94 15.48
N THR A 46 -6.15 2.33 16.11
CA THR A 46 -6.86 1.42 17.00
C THR A 46 -7.47 0.27 16.19
N GLU A 47 -7.43 -0.94 16.75
CA GLU A 47 -7.99 -2.13 16.12
C GLU A 47 -9.47 -1.95 15.78
N GLU A 48 -10.24 -1.32 16.66
CA GLU A 48 -11.66 -1.02 16.44
C GLU A 48 -11.88 -0.15 15.18
N TYR A 49 -11.07 0.89 15.01
CA TYR A 49 -11.16 1.77 13.84
C TYR A 49 -10.77 1.02 12.56
N LEU A 50 -9.66 0.30 12.59
CA LEU A 50 -9.13 -0.42 11.41
C LEU A 50 -10.08 -1.52 10.95
N THR A 51 -10.54 -2.36 11.88
CA THR A 51 -11.51 -3.43 11.58
C THR A 51 -12.88 -2.87 11.18
N GLY A 52 -13.30 -1.76 11.79
CA GLY A 52 -14.52 -1.05 11.40
C GLY A 52 -14.50 -0.55 9.96
N MET A 53 -13.37 0.00 9.49
CA MET A 53 -13.21 0.39 8.08
C MET A 53 -13.33 -0.82 7.14
N LEU A 54 -12.67 -1.92 7.47
CA LEU A 54 -12.69 -3.13 6.65
C LEU A 54 -14.08 -3.72 6.57
N ASN A 55 -14.78 -3.85 7.69
CA ASN A 55 -16.08 -4.50 7.78
C ASN A 55 -17.22 -3.66 7.20
N ASN A 56 -17.16 -2.32 7.36
CA ASN A 56 -18.25 -1.45 6.94
C ASN A 56 -18.09 -0.92 5.50
N TYR A 57 -16.84 -0.75 5.04
CA TYR A 57 -16.58 -0.11 3.74
C TYR A 57 -15.82 -0.98 2.76
N HIS A 58 -15.30 -2.14 3.19
CA HIS A 58 -14.59 -3.12 2.33
C HIS A 58 -13.47 -2.50 1.50
N ILE A 59 -12.76 -1.52 2.07
CA ILE A 59 -11.72 -0.75 1.37
C ILE A 59 -10.59 -1.62 0.85
N GLY A 60 -10.08 -1.29 -0.35
CA GLY A 60 -9.00 -2.03 -1.01
C GLY A 60 -7.61 -1.54 -0.65
N ALA A 61 -7.48 -0.33 -0.13
CA ALA A 61 -6.19 0.24 0.20
C ALA A 61 -6.26 1.24 1.37
N VAL A 62 -5.11 1.42 2.01
CA VAL A 62 -4.91 2.46 3.03
C VAL A 62 -3.65 3.24 2.70
N ARG A 63 -3.71 4.56 2.82
CA ARG A 63 -2.56 5.43 2.96
C ARG A 63 -2.54 5.95 4.40
N TYR A 64 -1.44 5.81 5.10
CA TYR A 64 -1.34 6.21 6.50
C TYR A 64 -0.36 7.38 6.69
N ASN A 65 -0.51 8.11 7.80
CA ASN A 65 0.50 9.05 8.26
C ASN A 65 1.61 8.28 9.00
N PRO A 66 2.89 8.70 8.92
CA PRO A 66 3.97 8.00 9.57
C PRO A 66 3.77 7.94 11.11
N GLY A 67 4.20 6.86 11.69
CA GLY A 67 4.30 6.59 13.12
C GLY A 67 5.62 5.91 13.40
N LYS A 68 5.87 5.46 14.63
CA LYS A 68 7.03 4.61 14.90
C LYS A 68 6.90 3.30 14.12
N ALA A 69 8.02 2.70 13.73
CA ALA A 69 8.03 1.46 12.95
C ALA A 69 7.17 0.35 13.60
N GLU A 70 7.26 0.18 14.91
CA GLU A 70 6.46 -0.79 15.66
C GLU A 70 4.95 -0.52 15.53
N GLU A 71 4.53 0.74 15.68
CA GLU A 71 3.11 1.14 15.55
C GLU A 71 2.57 0.92 14.14
N VAL A 72 3.41 1.19 13.12
CA VAL A 72 3.06 0.98 11.72
C VAL A 72 3.01 -0.52 11.41
N TYR A 73 3.94 -1.30 11.93
CA TYR A 73 3.93 -2.76 11.79
C TYR A 73 2.64 -3.36 12.37
N ASP A 74 2.28 -2.99 13.59
CA ASP A 74 1.07 -3.49 14.25
C ASP A 74 -0.20 -3.10 13.47
N GLN A 75 -0.29 -1.84 13.02
CA GLN A 75 -1.36 -1.37 12.14
C GLN A 75 -1.47 -2.22 10.89
N ASN A 76 -0.37 -2.42 10.17
CA ASN A 76 -0.35 -3.14 8.90
C ASN A 76 -0.68 -4.62 9.11
N LYS A 77 -0.25 -5.20 10.22
CA LYS A 77 -0.60 -6.57 10.62
C LYS A 77 -2.11 -6.69 10.85
N ILE A 78 -2.72 -5.81 11.65
CA ILE A 78 -4.17 -5.79 11.87
C ILE A 78 -4.93 -5.69 10.55
N LEU A 79 -4.51 -4.78 9.67
CA LEU A 79 -5.14 -4.58 8.36
C LEU A 79 -5.08 -5.85 7.50
N GLN A 80 -3.91 -6.49 7.38
CA GLN A 80 -3.74 -7.67 6.54
C GLN A 80 -4.44 -8.91 7.11
N GLU A 81 -4.38 -9.12 8.43
CA GLU A 81 -5.01 -10.28 9.09
C GLU A 81 -6.54 -10.22 9.05
N ASN A 82 -7.13 -9.03 8.99
CA ASN A 82 -8.58 -8.84 8.97
C ASN A 82 -9.13 -8.52 7.57
N SER A 83 -8.29 -8.42 6.54
CA SER A 83 -8.73 -8.18 5.17
C SER A 83 -9.10 -9.47 4.45
N LYS A 84 -10.28 -9.54 3.86
CA LYS A 84 -10.71 -10.66 3.00
C LYS A 84 -9.84 -10.81 1.75
N ILE A 85 -9.38 -9.71 1.21
CA ILE A 85 -8.46 -9.60 0.08
C ILE A 85 -7.23 -8.87 0.58
N PRO A 86 -5.99 -9.33 0.28
CA PRO A 86 -4.77 -8.65 0.70
C PRO A 86 -4.81 -7.17 0.30
N MET A 87 -4.59 -6.30 1.29
CA MET A 87 -4.75 -4.85 1.13
C MET A 87 -3.51 -4.20 0.53
N LEU A 88 -3.70 -3.18 -0.29
CA LEU A 88 -2.62 -2.29 -0.70
C LEU A 88 -2.37 -1.25 0.39
N ILE A 89 -1.13 -1.11 0.83
CA ILE A 89 -0.73 -0.17 1.86
C ILE A 89 0.29 0.80 1.24
N ALA A 90 -0.01 2.09 1.33
CA ALA A 90 0.80 3.14 0.74
C ALA A 90 1.35 4.09 1.82
N ALA A 91 2.60 4.50 1.64
CA ALA A 91 3.26 5.50 2.46
C ALA A 91 3.90 6.57 1.56
N ASN A 92 4.15 7.75 2.12
CA ASN A 92 4.90 8.80 1.45
C ASN A 92 6.38 8.66 1.80
N THR A 93 7.23 8.52 0.79
CA THR A 93 8.67 8.32 1.00
C THR A 93 9.53 9.31 0.21
N GLU A 94 8.98 10.51 -0.05
CA GLU A 94 9.62 11.55 -0.86
C GLU A 94 10.92 12.08 -0.26
N ALA A 95 11.10 11.94 1.07
CA ALA A 95 12.30 12.37 1.77
C ALA A 95 13.15 11.20 2.31
N GLY A 96 12.73 9.97 2.09
CA GLY A 96 13.34 8.75 2.62
C GLY A 96 12.35 7.89 3.40
N GLY A 97 12.82 6.93 4.17
CA GLY A 97 12.01 6.01 4.97
C GLY A 97 11.20 6.69 6.08
N ASN A 98 11.62 7.89 6.52
CA ASN A 98 10.93 8.67 7.55
C ASN A 98 9.48 9.04 7.18
N GLY A 99 9.12 8.99 5.91
CA GLY A 99 7.75 9.19 5.46
C GLY A 99 6.83 7.98 5.66
N ALA A 100 7.41 6.79 5.79
CA ALA A 100 6.72 5.57 6.20
C ALA A 100 6.74 5.40 7.73
N CYS A 101 7.92 5.54 8.35
CA CYS A 101 8.12 5.41 9.78
C CYS A 101 8.88 6.63 10.33
N THR A 102 8.40 7.27 11.39
CA THR A 102 9.02 8.50 11.93
C THR A 102 10.43 8.30 12.45
N ASP A 103 10.82 7.08 12.75
CA ASP A 103 12.15 6.63 13.14
C ASP A 103 12.98 6.08 11.96
N GLY A 104 12.44 6.17 10.73
CA GLY A 104 13.14 5.85 9.49
C GLY A 104 14.14 6.94 9.07
N THR A 105 14.98 6.60 8.09
CA THR A 105 16.05 7.46 7.60
C THR A 105 15.49 8.64 6.79
N GLU A 106 15.88 9.85 7.15
CA GLU A 106 15.67 11.04 6.35
C GLU A 106 16.88 11.29 5.43
N VAL A 107 16.65 11.22 4.13
CA VAL A 107 17.65 11.57 3.10
C VAL A 107 17.47 13.04 2.66
N GLY A 108 16.24 13.46 2.55
CA GLY A 108 15.81 14.80 2.12
C GLY A 108 15.02 14.77 0.82
N LEU A 109 14.26 15.84 0.59
CA LEU A 109 13.38 15.97 -0.58
C LEU A 109 14.14 15.90 -1.91
N GLU A 110 13.43 15.60 -3.00
CA GLU A 110 13.97 15.41 -4.35
C GLU A 110 14.76 16.63 -4.85
N VAL A 111 14.39 17.84 -4.43
CA VAL A 111 15.14 19.07 -4.75
C VAL A 111 16.57 19.04 -4.17
N LYS A 112 16.74 18.48 -2.98
CA LYS A 112 18.04 18.29 -2.34
C LYS A 112 18.88 17.26 -3.10
N ILE A 113 18.23 16.16 -3.51
CA ILE A 113 18.87 15.12 -4.33
C ILE A 113 19.27 15.69 -5.69
N GLY A 114 18.37 16.41 -6.36
CA GLY A 114 18.64 17.07 -7.64
C GLY A 114 19.81 18.06 -7.59
N ALA A 115 19.98 18.77 -6.48
CA ALA A 115 21.09 19.71 -6.27
C ALA A 115 22.47 19.03 -6.23
N THR A 116 22.55 17.72 -5.97
CA THR A 116 23.81 16.96 -6.04
C THR A 116 24.29 16.75 -7.48
N ASN A 117 23.40 16.84 -8.45
CA ASN A 117 23.65 16.54 -9.86
C ASN A 117 24.26 15.13 -10.09
N ASP A 118 23.92 14.16 -9.20
CA ASP A 118 24.41 12.79 -9.25
C ASP A 118 23.23 11.81 -9.01
N ALA A 119 22.87 11.06 -10.06
CA ALA A 119 21.79 10.08 -10.04
C ALA A 119 21.95 8.95 -9.00
N LYS A 120 23.18 8.72 -8.52
CA LYS A 120 23.46 7.77 -7.45
C LYS A 120 22.63 8.06 -6.20
N TRP A 121 22.48 9.33 -5.84
CA TRP A 121 21.74 9.71 -4.63
C TRP A 121 20.23 9.51 -4.77
N ALA A 122 19.69 9.65 -5.99
CA ALA A 122 18.30 9.31 -6.26
C ALA A 122 18.08 7.78 -6.11
N TYR A 123 19.01 6.96 -6.61
CA TYR A 123 18.98 5.51 -6.41
C TYR A 123 19.05 5.14 -4.93
N GLU A 124 19.99 5.70 -4.18
CA GLU A 124 20.16 5.39 -2.75
C GLU A 124 18.94 5.84 -1.92
N MET A 125 18.32 6.97 -2.24
CA MET A 125 17.07 7.39 -1.61
C MET A 125 15.97 6.36 -1.84
N GLY A 126 15.77 5.93 -3.09
CA GLY A 126 14.80 4.89 -3.42
C GLY A 126 15.08 3.55 -2.74
N ARG A 127 16.37 3.16 -2.65
CA ARG A 127 16.79 1.94 -1.97
C ARG A 127 16.49 1.99 -0.47
N VAL A 128 16.84 3.08 0.21
CA VAL A 128 16.55 3.27 1.64
C VAL A 128 15.03 3.26 1.88
N SER A 129 14.28 4.03 1.09
CA SER A 129 12.82 4.07 1.18
C SER A 129 12.19 2.68 0.99
N GLY A 130 12.67 1.90 0.03
CA GLY A 130 12.14 0.56 -0.24
C GLY A 130 12.54 -0.53 0.76
N VAL A 131 13.54 -0.26 1.62
CA VAL A 131 13.93 -1.17 2.71
C VAL A 131 13.17 -0.86 3.99
N GLU A 132 12.85 0.42 4.23
CA GLU A 132 12.27 0.90 5.50
C GLU A 132 10.72 1.06 5.45
N ALA A 133 10.11 1.08 4.24
CA ALA A 133 8.67 1.13 4.05
C ALA A 133 8.07 -0.27 3.86
#